data_07f0b40cd9779191bfff7ff9850d6907
#
_entry.id   07f0b40cd9779191bfff7ff9850d6907
#
_cell.length_a   1.000
_cell.length_b   1.000
_cell.length_c   1.000
_cell.angle_alpha   90.00
_cell.angle_beta   90.00
_cell.angle_gamma   90.00
#
_symmetry.space_group_name_H-M   'P 1'
#
loop_
_entity.id
_entity.type
_entity.pdbx_description
1 polymer ?
#
loop_
_entity_poly.entity_id
_entity_poly.type
_entity_poly.pdbx_seq_one_letter_code
_entity_poly.pdbx_strand_id
1 'polypeptide(L)'
;AASATAAAALLKSLENVKLDELKKDSNAIYETALMFIENAKGDAQTIATETAIRPQREAFNSMSDNLYQFFNTVNYDGQTLYLQECPMAFDDTKSAIWLSQKEEIRNPYLGLYHPHYGKGMLACGETKTKIEK
;
A
#
# COMPACT_ATOMS: atom_id res chain seq x y z
N ALA A 1 -2.07 -10.73 15.64
CA ALA A 1 -2.92 -10.91 14.46
C ALA A 1 -2.09 -11.01 13.18
N ALA A 2 -2.69 -11.62 12.15
CA ALA A 2 -2.00 -11.85 10.86
C ALA A 2 -1.55 -10.54 10.20
N SER A 3 -2.35 -9.48 10.28
CA SER A 3 -2.01 -8.19 9.68
C SER A 3 -0.79 -7.55 10.34
N ALA A 4 -0.67 -7.64 11.66
CA ALA A 4 0.49 -7.12 12.39
C ALA A 4 1.76 -7.90 12.03
N THR A 5 1.66 -9.22 11.89
CA THR A 5 2.78 -10.08 11.51
C THR A 5 3.24 -9.75 10.08
N ALA A 6 2.30 -9.60 9.14
CA ALA A 6 2.61 -9.24 7.76
C ALA A 6 3.24 -7.84 7.68
N ALA A 7 2.73 -6.89 8.46
CA ALA A 7 3.27 -5.52 8.50
C ALA A 7 4.69 -5.50 9.05
N ALA A 8 4.98 -6.30 10.07
CA ALA A 8 6.33 -6.39 10.64
C ALA A 8 7.32 -6.97 9.61
N ALA A 9 6.90 -7.98 8.84
CA ALA A 9 7.72 -8.54 7.76
C ALA A 9 7.95 -7.52 6.65
N LEU A 10 6.94 -6.75 6.28
CA LEU A 10 7.05 -5.69 5.28
C LEU A 10 8.00 -4.58 5.76
N LEU A 11 7.88 -4.16 7.02
CA LEU A 11 8.77 -3.17 7.61
C LEU A 11 10.23 -3.61 7.49
N LYS A 12 10.50 -4.88 7.81
CA LYS A 12 11.85 -5.43 7.72
C LYS A 12 12.35 -5.43 6.28
N SER A 13 11.48 -5.75 5.31
CA SER A 13 11.83 -5.68 3.89
C SER A 13 12.13 -4.25 3.45
N LEU A 14 11.35 -3.28 3.92
CA LEU A 14 11.57 -1.85 3.61
C LEU A 14 12.89 -1.35 4.18
N GLU A 15 13.29 -1.83 5.36
CA GLU A 15 14.58 -1.47 5.96
C GLU A 15 15.76 -1.97 5.11
N ASN A 16 15.56 -3.02 4.33
CA ASN A 16 16.59 -3.61 3.48
C ASN A 16 16.61 -3.03 2.06
N VAL A 17 15.73 -2.08 1.73
CA VAL A 17 15.72 -1.43 0.42
C VAL A 17 17.00 -0.63 0.26
N LYS A 18 17.71 -0.85 -0.86
CA LYS A 18 18.98 -0.19 -1.16
C LYS A 18 18.78 0.86 -2.26
N LEU A 19 19.08 2.09 -1.94
CA LEU A 19 18.93 3.22 -2.85
C LEU A 19 20.27 3.84 -3.29
N ASP A 20 21.38 3.16 -2.99
CA ASP A 20 22.73 3.70 -3.24
C ASP A 20 22.98 4.01 -4.72
N GLU A 21 22.54 3.15 -5.61
CA GLU A 21 22.72 3.37 -7.05
C GLU A 21 21.91 4.56 -7.55
N LEU A 22 20.69 4.73 -7.00
CA LEU A 22 19.83 5.85 -7.32
C LEU A 22 20.48 7.17 -6.89
N LYS A 23 21.15 7.18 -5.75
CA LYS A 23 21.85 8.35 -5.25
C LYS A 23 22.97 8.77 -6.21
N LYS A 24 23.64 7.82 -6.85
CA LYS A 24 24.69 8.10 -7.82
C LYS A 24 24.12 8.74 -9.10
N ASP A 25 22.93 8.32 -9.51
CA ASP A 25 22.30 8.81 -10.74
C ASP A 25 21.65 10.19 -10.53
N SER A 26 20.91 10.35 -9.44
CA SER A 26 20.23 11.62 -9.13
C SER A 26 19.97 11.72 -7.64
N ASN A 27 20.61 12.72 -7.03
CA ASN A 27 20.42 12.97 -5.59
C ASN A 27 18.98 13.42 -5.28
N ALA A 28 18.35 14.22 -6.18
CA ALA A 28 16.98 14.68 -5.98
C ALA A 28 15.98 13.51 -6.00
N ILE A 29 16.14 12.58 -6.94
CA ILE A 29 15.30 11.39 -7.01
C ILE A 29 15.54 10.51 -5.78
N TYR A 30 16.79 10.36 -5.38
CA TYR A 30 17.17 9.59 -4.18
C TYR A 30 16.48 10.14 -2.93
N GLU A 31 16.53 11.45 -2.73
CA GLU A 31 15.93 12.07 -1.53
C GLU A 31 14.40 11.91 -1.52
N THR A 32 13.76 12.07 -2.67
CA THR A 32 12.31 11.89 -2.80
C THR A 32 11.93 10.43 -2.55
N ALA A 33 12.66 9.49 -3.14
CA ALA A 33 12.42 8.06 -2.93
C ALA A 33 12.60 7.67 -1.48
N LEU A 34 13.66 8.19 -0.85
CA LEU A 34 13.93 7.93 0.57
C LEU A 34 12.78 8.43 1.44
N MET A 35 12.24 9.61 1.15
CA MET A 35 11.11 10.17 1.90
C MET A 35 9.90 9.22 1.86
N PHE A 36 9.54 8.73 0.67
CA PHE A 36 8.40 7.82 0.55
C PHE A 36 8.65 6.49 1.27
N ILE A 37 9.86 5.96 1.19
CA ILE A 37 10.21 4.71 1.89
C ILE A 37 10.16 4.92 3.41
N GLU A 38 10.67 6.04 3.91
CA GLU A 38 10.62 6.33 5.34
C GLU A 38 9.19 6.51 5.84
N ASN A 39 8.34 7.16 5.05
CA ASN A 39 6.91 7.28 5.38
C ASN A 39 6.23 5.90 5.39
N ALA A 40 6.53 5.06 4.40
CA ALA A 40 5.97 3.71 4.35
C ALA A 40 6.42 2.86 5.53
N LYS A 41 7.66 2.99 5.97
CA LYS A 41 8.16 2.32 7.18
C LYS A 41 7.37 2.74 8.41
N GLY A 42 7.11 4.03 8.56
CA GLY A 42 6.31 4.55 9.67
C GLY A 42 4.91 3.98 9.67
N ASP A 43 4.28 3.91 8.50
CA ASP A 43 2.95 3.33 8.36
C ASP A 43 2.96 1.83 8.67
N ALA A 44 3.95 1.09 8.19
CA ALA A 44 4.08 -0.34 8.49
C ALA A 44 4.28 -0.58 9.99
N GLN A 45 5.06 0.27 10.65
CA GLN A 45 5.26 0.21 12.09
C GLN A 45 3.93 0.42 12.84
N THR A 46 3.14 1.38 12.39
CA THR A 46 1.81 1.63 12.98
C THR A 46 0.91 0.41 12.85
N ILE A 47 0.87 -0.22 11.66
CA ILE A 47 0.06 -1.43 11.46
C ILE A 47 0.54 -2.55 12.39
N ALA A 48 1.85 -2.70 12.53
CA ALA A 48 2.43 -3.77 13.35
C ALA A 48 2.15 -3.62 14.84
N THR A 49 2.03 -2.39 15.34
CA THR A 49 1.88 -2.10 16.76
C THR A 49 0.45 -1.74 17.18
N GLU A 50 -0.39 -1.29 16.23
CA GLU A 50 -1.75 -0.89 16.53
C GLU A 50 -2.65 -2.11 16.73
N THR A 51 -3.57 -2.05 17.68
CA THR A 51 -4.50 -3.15 17.97
C THR A 51 -5.89 -2.93 17.36
N ALA A 52 -6.28 -1.68 17.10
CA ALA A 52 -7.57 -1.37 16.51
C ALA A 52 -7.52 -1.45 15.00
N ILE A 53 -8.58 -1.99 14.38
CA ILE A 53 -8.60 -2.24 12.93
C ILE A 53 -8.64 -0.94 12.12
N ARG A 54 -9.35 0.10 12.60
CA ARG A 54 -9.47 1.35 11.85
C ARG A 54 -8.13 2.07 11.69
N PRO A 55 -7.35 2.31 12.75
CA PRO A 55 -6.01 2.89 12.59
C PRO A 55 -5.10 2.03 11.71
N GLN A 56 -5.21 0.70 11.77
CA GLN A 56 -4.45 -0.18 10.87
C GLN A 56 -4.81 0.04 9.41
N ARG A 57 -6.11 0.16 9.12
CA ARG A 57 -6.59 0.41 7.76
C ARG A 57 -6.16 1.79 7.24
N GLU A 58 -6.23 2.80 8.09
CA GLU A 58 -5.78 4.15 7.72
C GLU A 58 -4.28 4.16 7.42
N ALA A 59 -3.48 3.48 8.24
CA ALA A 59 -2.04 3.36 7.99
C ALA A 59 -1.75 2.55 6.72
N PHE A 60 -2.54 1.52 6.45
CA PHE A 60 -2.40 0.74 5.22
C PHE A 60 -2.69 1.59 3.97
N ASN A 61 -3.71 2.43 4.03
CA ASN A 61 -4.02 3.36 2.94
C ASN A 61 -2.86 4.34 2.70
N SER A 62 -2.35 4.93 3.76
CA SER A 62 -1.19 5.84 3.70
C SER A 62 0.05 5.14 3.16
N MET A 63 0.33 3.93 3.62
CA MET A 63 1.45 3.13 3.14
C MET A 63 1.32 2.82 1.66
N SER A 64 0.12 2.46 1.22
CA SER A 64 -0.14 2.16 -0.19
C SER A 64 0.15 3.36 -1.07
N ASP A 65 -0.26 4.55 -0.65
CA ASP A 65 0.02 5.79 -1.37
C ASP A 65 1.52 6.08 -1.42
N ASN A 66 2.21 5.96 -0.29
CA ASN A 66 3.65 6.19 -0.24
C ASN A 66 4.42 5.21 -1.13
N LEU A 67 4.04 3.94 -1.13
CA LEU A 67 4.65 2.94 -2.00
C LEU A 67 4.36 3.22 -3.47
N TYR A 68 3.14 3.62 -3.80
CA TYR A 68 2.79 4.00 -5.16
C TYR A 68 3.66 5.16 -5.65
N GLN A 69 3.80 6.21 -4.84
CA GLN A 69 4.64 7.35 -5.18
C GLN A 69 6.11 6.94 -5.30
N PHE A 70 6.57 6.04 -4.44
CA PHE A 70 7.93 5.50 -4.52
C PHE A 70 8.17 4.80 -5.85
N PHE A 71 7.28 3.88 -6.25
CA PHE A 71 7.46 3.14 -7.51
C PHE A 71 7.45 4.07 -8.73
N ASN A 72 6.63 5.12 -8.71
CA ASN A 72 6.63 6.12 -9.77
C ASN A 72 7.93 6.94 -9.79
N THR A 73 8.45 7.28 -8.62
CA THR A 73 9.67 8.08 -8.49
C THR A 73 10.89 7.35 -9.04
N VAL A 74 10.99 6.05 -8.80
CA VAL A 74 12.15 5.25 -9.22
C VAL A 74 11.97 4.59 -10.59
N ASN A 75 10.84 4.81 -11.25
CA ASN A 75 10.50 4.15 -12.53
C ASN A 75 10.63 2.63 -12.44
N TYR A 76 9.93 2.06 -11.46
CA TYR A 76 9.98 0.64 -11.19
C TYR A 76 9.66 -0.18 -12.45
N ASP A 77 10.55 -1.11 -12.81
CA ASP A 77 10.45 -1.93 -14.00
C ASP A 77 10.39 -3.44 -13.72
N GLY A 78 10.07 -3.81 -12.51
CA GLY A 78 9.91 -5.21 -12.12
C GLY A 78 8.56 -5.77 -12.55
N GLN A 79 7.89 -6.48 -11.66
CA GLN A 79 6.57 -7.03 -11.93
C GLN A 79 5.54 -5.92 -12.11
N THR A 80 4.53 -6.16 -12.96
CA THR A 80 3.42 -5.22 -13.10
C THR A 80 2.68 -5.11 -11.77
N LEU A 81 2.43 -3.87 -11.36
CA LEU A 81 1.65 -3.57 -10.16
C LEU A 81 0.40 -2.80 -10.57
N TYR A 82 -0.70 -3.09 -9.90
CA TYR A 82 -1.98 -2.42 -10.14
C TYR A 82 -2.32 -1.56 -8.93
N LEU A 83 -2.55 -0.27 -9.16
CA LEU A 83 -3.12 0.61 -8.15
C LEU A 83 -4.63 0.47 -8.21
N GLN A 84 -5.22 -0.01 -7.15
CA GLN A 84 -6.65 -0.29 -7.06
C GLN A 84 -7.27 0.55 -5.96
N GLU A 85 -8.56 0.87 -6.12
CA GLU A 85 -9.28 1.75 -5.19
C GLU A 85 -10.68 1.23 -4.96
N CYS A 86 -11.13 1.31 -3.71
CA CYS A 86 -12.53 1.11 -3.34
C CYS A 86 -13.08 2.44 -2.82
N PRO A 87 -14.16 2.98 -3.41
CA PRO A 87 -14.72 4.25 -2.96
C PRO A 87 -15.45 4.18 -1.62
N MET A 88 -15.72 2.99 -1.12
CA MET A 88 -16.51 2.75 0.09
C MET A 88 -15.70 2.07 1.19
N ALA A 89 -14.37 2.19 1.17
CA ALA A 89 -13.50 1.46 2.10
C ALA A 89 -13.64 1.91 3.55
N PHE A 90 -13.95 3.19 3.78
CA PHE A 90 -14.15 3.73 5.12
C PHE A 90 -15.57 4.25 5.29
N ASP A 91 -16.33 3.61 6.17
CA ASP A 91 -17.70 4.02 6.53
C ASP A 91 -18.62 4.14 5.30
N ASP A 92 -18.33 3.37 4.25
CA ASP A 92 -19.08 3.39 2.98
C ASP A 92 -19.07 4.76 2.27
N THR A 93 -18.22 5.70 2.72
CA THR A 93 -18.20 7.07 2.18
C THR A 93 -16.83 7.55 1.74
N LYS A 94 -15.75 6.94 2.22
CA LYS A 94 -14.39 7.35 1.89
C LYS A 94 -13.67 6.26 1.12
N SER A 95 -12.94 6.66 0.10
CA SER A 95 -12.13 5.75 -0.68
C SER A 95 -10.82 5.39 0.02
N ALA A 96 -10.26 4.27 -0.38
CA ALA A 96 -8.92 3.86 0.00
C ALA A 96 -8.28 3.08 -1.15
N ILE A 97 -6.97 3.07 -1.18
CA ILE A 97 -6.19 2.45 -2.26
C ILE A 97 -5.33 1.31 -1.73
N TRP A 98 -4.88 0.47 -2.65
CA TRP A 98 -3.89 -0.57 -2.38
C TRP A 98 -3.17 -0.93 -3.66
N LEU A 99 -2.05 -1.63 -3.51
CA LEU A 99 -1.27 -2.16 -4.63
C LEU A 99 -1.46 -3.67 -4.71
N SER A 100 -1.58 -4.20 -5.93
CA SER A 100 -1.75 -5.62 -6.17
C SER A 100 -0.90 -6.07 -7.36
N GLN A 101 -0.43 -7.30 -7.30
CA GLN A 101 0.25 -7.94 -8.43
C GLN A 101 -0.75 -8.55 -9.42
N LYS A 102 -2.02 -8.55 -9.08
CA LYS A 102 -3.09 -9.14 -9.89
C LYS A 102 -4.14 -8.09 -10.21
N GLU A 103 -4.67 -8.16 -11.42
CA GLU A 103 -5.74 -7.26 -11.85
C GLU A 103 -7.06 -7.55 -11.11
N GLU A 104 -7.27 -8.79 -10.69
CA GLU A 104 -8.45 -9.18 -9.92
C GLU A 104 -8.59 -8.34 -8.67
N ILE A 105 -9.79 -7.80 -8.43
CA ILE A 105 -10.05 -6.99 -7.24
C ILE A 105 -10.31 -7.91 -6.05
N ARG A 106 -9.47 -7.77 -5.02
CA ARG A 106 -9.66 -8.43 -3.73
C ARG A 106 -9.43 -7.38 -2.65
N ASN A 107 -10.51 -6.73 -2.25
CA ASN A 107 -10.46 -5.57 -1.37
C ASN A 107 -9.87 -5.92 0.01
N PRO A 108 -8.73 -5.32 0.39
CA PRO A 108 -8.10 -5.62 1.69
C PRO A 108 -8.77 -4.90 2.87
N TYR A 109 -9.62 -3.91 2.59
CA TYR A 109 -10.30 -3.13 3.64
C TYR A 109 -11.63 -3.75 4.01
N LEU A 110 -12.32 -4.36 3.05
CA LEU A 110 -13.66 -4.92 3.23
C LEU A 110 -13.58 -6.41 2.94
N GLY A 111 -13.81 -7.20 3.97
CA GLY A 111 -13.74 -8.65 3.84
C GLY A 111 -15.07 -9.26 3.44
N LEU A 112 -15.32 -10.47 3.93
CA LEU A 112 -16.49 -11.27 3.59
C LEU A 112 -17.75 -10.91 4.42
N TYR A 113 -17.59 -10.11 5.46
CA TYR A 113 -18.60 -9.91 6.50
C TYR A 113 -19.08 -8.47 6.61
N HIS A 114 -19.14 -7.75 5.48
CA HIS A 114 -19.69 -6.40 5.47
C HIS A 114 -21.14 -6.43 5.97
N PRO A 115 -21.53 -5.50 6.87
CA PRO A 115 -22.88 -5.52 7.47
C PRO A 115 -24.04 -5.48 6.48
N HIS A 116 -23.87 -4.79 5.35
CA HIS A 116 -24.91 -4.61 4.35
C HIS A 116 -24.73 -5.45 3.10
N TYR A 117 -23.49 -5.70 2.69
CA TYR A 117 -23.20 -6.29 1.38
C TYR A 117 -22.49 -7.64 1.45
N GLY A 118 -22.07 -8.08 2.64
CA GLY A 118 -21.44 -9.38 2.83
C GLY A 118 -20.24 -9.59 1.91
N LYS A 119 -20.20 -10.73 1.22
CA LYS A 119 -19.09 -11.11 0.33
C LYS A 119 -18.90 -10.16 -0.86
N GLY A 120 -19.95 -9.44 -1.25
CA GLY A 120 -19.88 -8.56 -2.42
C GLY A 120 -18.81 -7.47 -2.30
N MET A 121 -18.50 -7.07 -1.07
CA MET A 121 -17.52 -6.01 -0.84
C MET A 121 -16.07 -6.46 -1.04
N LEU A 122 -15.80 -7.76 -1.08
CA LEU A 122 -14.45 -8.23 -1.42
C LEU A 122 -14.06 -7.81 -2.84
N ALA A 123 -15.03 -7.74 -3.74
CA ALA A 123 -14.83 -7.33 -5.13
C ALA A 123 -15.08 -5.83 -5.35
N CYS A 124 -15.35 -5.06 -4.28
CA CYS A 124 -15.54 -3.62 -4.39
C CYS A 124 -14.22 -2.95 -4.77
N GLY A 125 -14.20 -2.30 -5.92
CA GLY A 125 -13.05 -1.53 -6.35
C GLY A 125 -12.83 -1.59 -7.84
N GLU A 126 -11.84 -0.83 -8.28
CA GLU A 126 -11.43 -0.80 -9.68
C GLU A 126 -9.93 -0.55 -9.75
N THR A 127 -9.33 -0.95 -10.86
CA THR A 127 -7.94 -0.62 -11.15
C THR A 127 -7.89 0.81 -11.68
N LYS A 128 -7.16 1.68 -10.98
CA LYS A 128 -7.00 3.08 -11.37
C LYS A 128 -5.87 3.26 -12.38
N THR A 129 -4.76 2.55 -12.16
CA THR A 129 -3.61 2.63 -13.05
C THR A 129 -2.74 1.40 -12.87
N LYS A 130 -1.83 1.20 -13.82
CA LYS A 130 -0.81 0.15 -13.76
C LYS A 130 0.57 0.78 -13.65
N ILE A 131 1.43 0.15 -12.86
CA ILE A 131 2.86 0.46 -12.86
C ILE A 131 3.53 -0.65 -13.65
N GLU A 132 3.98 -0.33 -14.85
CA GLU A 132 4.64 -1.30 -15.72
C GLU A 132 5.70 -0.60 -16.58
N LYS A 133 6.63 -1.39 -17.08
CA LYS A 133 7.70 -0.88 -17.94
C LYS A 133 7.17 -0.59 -19.34
#